data_ebbbc6e28e49d144f8c60702269ac01c
#
_entry.id   ebbbc6e28e49d144f8c60702269ac01c
#
_cell.length_a   1.000
_cell.length_b   1.000
_cell.length_c   1.000
_cell.angle_alpha   90.00
_cell.angle_beta   90.00
_cell.angle_gamma   90.00
#
_symmetry.space_group_name_H-M   'P 1'
#
loop_
_entity.id
_entity.type
_entity.pdbx_description
1 polymer ?
#
loop_
_entity_poly.entity_id
_entity_poly.type
_entity_poly.pdbx_seq_one_letter_code
_entity_poly.pdbx_strand_id
1 'polypeptide(L)'
;LPTANVQVQPAAYGTEPLHVVNYAEALFMRGDRALGIAPRSFDRVIAVFDRDEHRTYHAALEKAAALDRHMTNDEKARVPFETVVSVPCFELWLLLHFEDVLAPLHRDEALQRLQVRLPGYAKGQIGHWGATQDRLDAATARASALAAAGHNAHDGQAPFTDMHSLINRMLHLKEQAP
;
A
#
# COMPACT_ATOMS: atom_id res chain seq x y z
N LEU A 1 6.18 27.72 -0.04
CA LEU A 1 6.50 26.37 -0.44
C LEU A 1 5.20 25.56 -0.45
N PRO A 2 4.93 24.73 -1.48
CA PRO A 2 3.73 23.91 -1.49
C PRO A 2 3.79 22.93 -0.31
N THR A 3 2.82 22.99 0.56
CA THR A 3 2.63 21.99 1.62
C THR A 3 2.16 20.69 0.98
N ALA A 4 2.85 19.60 1.22
CA ALA A 4 2.40 18.29 0.76
C ALA A 4 1.06 17.94 1.42
N ASN A 5 0.00 17.80 0.61
CA ASN A 5 -1.32 17.39 1.08
C ASN A 5 -1.48 15.88 0.84
N VAL A 6 -1.47 15.10 1.90
CA VAL A 6 -1.69 13.66 1.85
C VAL A 6 -3.08 13.34 2.38
N GLN A 7 -3.91 12.74 1.53
CA GLN A 7 -5.23 12.23 1.89
C GLN A 7 -5.19 10.70 1.90
N VAL A 8 -5.54 10.11 3.04
CA VAL A 8 -5.65 8.64 3.17
C VAL A 8 -7.12 8.30 3.38
N GLN A 9 -7.67 7.53 2.45
CA GLN A 9 -9.08 7.16 2.48
C GLN A 9 -9.26 5.65 2.43
N PRO A 10 -10.02 5.06 3.36
CA PRO A 10 -10.41 3.65 3.23
C PRO A 10 -11.34 3.49 2.02
N ALA A 11 -11.23 2.38 1.32
CA ALA A 11 -12.11 2.09 0.20
C ALA A 11 -13.56 1.91 0.67
N ALA A 12 -14.48 2.72 0.15
CA ALA A 12 -15.87 2.77 0.61
C ALA A 12 -16.69 1.50 0.31
N TYR A 13 -16.24 0.69 -0.68
CA TYR A 13 -17.00 -0.44 -1.21
C TYR A 13 -16.33 -1.79 -1.00
N GLY A 14 -15.56 -1.94 0.09
CA GLY A 14 -14.87 -3.17 0.43
C GLY A 14 -13.39 -3.17 0.05
N THR A 15 -12.70 -4.25 0.43
CA THR A 15 -11.25 -4.40 0.34
C THR A 15 -10.79 -5.17 -0.90
N GLU A 16 -11.72 -5.57 -1.79
CA GLU A 16 -11.37 -6.28 -3.02
C GLU A 16 -10.50 -5.40 -3.94
N PRO A 17 -9.35 -5.87 -4.41
CA PRO A 17 -8.35 -5.07 -5.13
C PRO A 17 -8.92 -4.21 -6.26
N LEU A 18 -9.75 -4.78 -7.13
CA LEU A 18 -10.33 -4.02 -8.24
C LEU A 18 -11.29 -2.92 -7.76
N HIS A 19 -12.01 -3.14 -6.66
CA HIS A 19 -12.86 -2.11 -6.05
C HIS A 19 -12.03 -0.97 -5.49
N VAL A 20 -10.87 -1.26 -4.87
CA VAL A 20 -9.94 -0.25 -4.37
C VAL A 20 -9.41 0.63 -5.51
N VAL A 21 -8.98 0.03 -6.62
CA VAL A 21 -8.51 0.76 -7.79
C VAL A 21 -9.63 1.60 -8.42
N ASN A 22 -10.82 1.03 -8.59
CA ASN A 22 -11.97 1.76 -9.12
C ASN A 22 -12.38 2.95 -8.25
N TYR A 23 -12.34 2.77 -6.92
CA TYR A 23 -12.66 3.83 -5.97
C TYR A 23 -11.62 4.95 -6.02
N ALA A 24 -10.33 4.61 -6.04
CA ALA A 24 -9.26 5.59 -6.15
C ALA A 24 -9.34 6.41 -7.45
N GLU A 25 -9.62 5.77 -8.59
CA GLU A 25 -9.88 6.45 -9.87
C GLU A 25 -11.08 7.39 -9.78
N ALA A 26 -12.23 6.89 -9.27
CA ALA A 26 -13.45 7.67 -9.16
C ALA A 26 -13.28 8.87 -8.23
N LEU A 27 -12.60 8.68 -7.08
CA LEU A 27 -12.32 9.73 -6.11
C LEU A 27 -11.41 10.81 -6.70
N PHE A 28 -10.37 10.42 -7.42
CA PHE A 28 -9.52 11.37 -8.13
C PHE A 28 -10.27 12.15 -9.20
N MET A 29 -11.04 11.46 -10.06
CA MET A 29 -11.71 12.07 -11.20
C MET A 29 -12.87 12.99 -10.81
N ARG A 30 -13.65 12.62 -9.80
CA ARG A 30 -14.91 13.29 -9.42
C ARG A 30 -14.80 14.11 -8.14
N GLY A 31 -13.79 13.83 -7.30
CA GLY A 31 -13.70 14.33 -5.95
C GLY A 31 -14.79 13.76 -5.03
N ASP A 32 -14.81 14.23 -3.81
CA ASP A 32 -15.86 13.99 -2.82
C ASP A 32 -15.95 15.18 -1.88
N ARG A 33 -17.09 15.88 -1.90
CA ARG A 33 -17.30 17.06 -1.06
C ARG A 33 -17.35 16.74 0.43
N ALA A 34 -17.87 15.57 0.80
CA ALA A 34 -17.95 15.17 2.21
C ALA A 34 -16.55 14.89 2.79
N LEU A 35 -15.62 14.43 1.96
CA LEU A 35 -14.22 14.21 2.31
C LEU A 35 -13.32 15.45 2.09
N GLY A 36 -13.88 16.54 1.56
CA GLY A 36 -13.11 17.73 1.22
C GLY A 36 -12.15 17.55 0.05
N ILE A 37 -12.42 16.59 -0.83
CA ILE A 37 -11.57 16.24 -1.97
C ILE A 37 -12.11 16.88 -3.23
N ALA A 38 -11.35 17.80 -3.82
CA ALA A 38 -11.69 18.40 -5.11
C ALA A 38 -11.30 17.44 -6.26
N PRO A 39 -12.03 17.45 -7.40
CA PRO A 39 -11.68 16.66 -8.57
C PRO A 39 -10.27 16.99 -9.07
N ARG A 40 -9.48 15.96 -9.37
CA ARG A 40 -8.15 16.07 -10.00
C ARG A 40 -7.14 16.93 -9.24
N SER A 41 -7.32 17.11 -7.93
CA SER A 41 -6.49 18.00 -7.08
C SER A 41 -5.21 17.36 -6.54
N PHE A 42 -4.81 16.20 -7.04
CA PHE A 42 -3.61 15.49 -6.58
C PHE A 42 -2.61 15.25 -7.71
N ASP A 43 -1.32 15.28 -7.34
CA ASP A 43 -0.21 14.99 -8.25
C ASP A 43 0.12 13.50 -8.34
N ARG A 44 -0.52 12.67 -7.51
CA ARG A 44 -0.30 11.23 -7.44
C ARG A 44 -1.50 10.53 -6.80
N VAL A 45 -1.81 9.35 -7.30
CA VAL A 45 -2.79 8.43 -6.73
C VAL A 45 -2.10 7.12 -6.39
N ILE A 46 -2.35 6.59 -5.19
CA ILE A 46 -1.79 5.32 -4.75
C ILE A 46 -2.93 4.45 -4.24
N ALA A 47 -3.12 3.28 -4.87
CA ALA A 47 -4.06 2.26 -4.43
C ALA A 47 -3.31 1.21 -3.59
N VAL A 48 -3.73 1.01 -2.33
CA VAL A 48 -3.09 0.07 -1.40
C VAL A 48 -4.02 -1.10 -1.16
N PHE A 49 -3.56 -2.31 -1.42
CA PHE A 49 -4.36 -3.53 -1.22
C PHE A 49 -3.48 -4.78 -1.07
N ASP A 50 -4.09 -5.83 -0.55
CA ASP A 50 -3.46 -7.13 -0.39
C ASP A 50 -3.86 -8.07 -1.54
N ARG A 51 -3.01 -9.05 -1.82
CA ARG A 51 -3.39 -10.13 -2.73
C ARG A 51 -4.48 -10.99 -2.11
N ASP A 52 -4.27 -11.44 -0.90
CA ASP A 52 -5.12 -12.43 -0.22
C ASP A 52 -5.55 -13.56 -1.18
N GLU A 53 -6.82 -13.96 -1.15
CA GLU A 53 -7.43 -14.92 -2.09
C GLU A 53 -8.32 -14.22 -3.14
N HIS A 54 -8.12 -12.91 -3.34
CA HIS A 54 -8.95 -12.12 -4.23
C HIS A 54 -8.72 -12.47 -5.70
N ARG A 55 -9.79 -12.88 -6.37
CA ARG A 55 -9.76 -13.23 -7.80
C ARG A 55 -9.48 -12.03 -8.71
N THR A 56 -9.79 -10.83 -8.26
CA THR A 56 -9.63 -9.58 -9.02
C THR A 56 -8.25 -8.94 -8.86
N TYR A 57 -7.32 -9.57 -8.14
CA TYR A 57 -6.00 -9.02 -7.86
C TYR A 57 -5.23 -8.63 -9.12
N HIS A 58 -5.06 -9.55 -10.07
CA HIS A 58 -4.33 -9.27 -11.31
C HIS A 58 -5.05 -8.24 -12.19
N ALA A 59 -6.39 -8.29 -12.28
CA ALA A 59 -7.17 -7.28 -12.98
C ALA A 59 -7.01 -5.89 -12.36
N ALA A 60 -6.81 -5.79 -11.04
CA ALA A 60 -6.53 -4.54 -10.35
C ALA A 60 -5.16 -3.98 -10.75
N LEU A 61 -4.13 -4.84 -10.80
CA LEU A 61 -2.78 -4.43 -11.26
C LEU A 61 -2.79 -3.95 -12.71
N GLU A 62 -3.44 -4.69 -13.61
CA GLU A 62 -3.59 -4.32 -15.01
C GLU A 62 -4.32 -2.99 -15.18
N LYS A 63 -5.42 -2.81 -14.45
CA LYS A 63 -6.17 -1.54 -14.49
C LYS A 63 -5.34 -0.38 -13.97
N ALA A 64 -4.64 -0.53 -12.86
CA ALA A 64 -3.77 0.51 -12.31
C ALA A 64 -2.67 0.90 -13.29
N ALA A 65 -2.03 -0.09 -13.93
CA ALA A 65 -1.04 0.15 -14.98
C ALA A 65 -1.63 0.91 -16.20
N ALA A 66 -2.87 0.60 -16.58
CA ALA A 66 -3.57 1.34 -17.64
C ALA A 66 -3.92 2.77 -17.25
N LEU A 67 -4.07 3.08 -15.97
CA LEU A 67 -4.34 4.43 -15.46
C LEU A 67 -3.05 5.25 -15.26
N ASP A 68 -1.91 4.59 -15.07
CA ASP A 68 -0.65 5.29 -14.79
C ASP A 68 -0.31 6.29 -15.89
N ARG A 69 -0.16 7.56 -15.51
CA ARG A 69 0.14 8.70 -16.39
C ARG A 69 -0.86 8.92 -17.55
N HIS A 70 -2.03 8.27 -17.53
CA HIS A 70 -3.12 8.50 -18.48
C HIS A 70 -4.14 9.52 -17.97
N MET A 71 -4.16 9.80 -16.67
CA MET A 71 -4.96 10.87 -16.10
C MET A 71 -4.16 12.16 -15.97
N THR A 72 -4.86 13.29 -15.94
CA THR A 72 -4.27 14.61 -15.72
C THR A 72 -4.94 15.28 -14.52
N ASN A 73 -4.14 16.01 -13.73
CA ASN A 73 -4.66 16.85 -12.65
C ASN A 73 -5.25 18.17 -13.17
N ASP A 74 -5.68 19.04 -12.29
CA ASP A 74 -6.24 20.37 -12.58
C ASP A 74 -5.20 21.32 -13.18
N GLU A 75 -3.91 21.11 -12.94
CA GLU A 75 -2.79 21.81 -13.56
C GLU A 75 -2.39 21.22 -14.93
N LYS A 76 -3.13 20.22 -15.44
CA LYS A 76 -2.86 19.49 -16.69
C LYS A 76 -1.57 18.66 -16.67
N ALA A 77 -0.99 18.41 -15.52
CA ALA A 77 0.12 17.49 -15.36
C ALA A 77 -0.37 16.04 -15.38
N ARG A 78 0.43 15.14 -15.97
CA ARG A 78 0.14 13.69 -15.97
C ARG A 78 0.36 13.12 -14.58
N VAL A 79 -0.64 12.40 -14.08
CA VAL A 79 -0.66 11.88 -12.71
C VAL A 79 -0.22 10.42 -12.69
N PRO A 80 0.84 10.07 -11.94
CA PRO A 80 1.17 8.69 -11.66
C PRO A 80 0.03 8.02 -10.88
N PHE A 81 -0.39 6.84 -11.33
CA PHE A 81 -1.29 5.95 -10.62
C PHE A 81 -0.53 4.69 -10.23
N GLU A 82 -0.22 4.56 -8.97
CA GLU A 82 0.63 3.50 -8.43
C GLU A 82 -0.18 2.52 -7.58
N THR A 83 0.29 1.29 -7.49
CA THR A 83 -0.19 0.31 -6.51
C THR A 83 0.86 0.06 -5.46
N VAL A 84 0.44 -0.12 -4.22
CA VAL A 84 1.26 -0.64 -3.14
C VAL A 84 0.58 -1.91 -2.64
N VAL A 85 1.25 -3.03 -2.80
CA VAL A 85 0.64 -4.32 -2.55
C VAL A 85 1.43 -5.15 -1.54
N SER A 86 0.74 -6.08 -0.88
CA SER A 86 1.35 -7.11 -0.05
C SER A 86 0.87 -8.50 -0.48
N VAL A 87 1.79 -9.45 -0.57
CA VAL A 87 1.57 -10.85 -0.92
C VAL A 87 2.15 -11.72 0.19
N PRO A 88 1.34 -12.47 0.91
CA PRO A 88 -0.11 -12.66 0.74
C PRO A 88 -0.96 -11.51 1.29
N CYS A 89 -0.53 -10.82 2.34
CA CYS A 89 -1.33 -9.84 3.09
C CYS A 89 -0.44 -8.80 3.80
N PHE A 90 -1.05 -7.76 4.34
CA PHE A 90 -0.37 -6.68 5.06
C PHE A 90 0.41 -7.18 6.28
N GLU A 91 -0.03 -8.27 6.90
CA GLU A 91 0.69 -8.87 8.04
C GLU A 91 2.11 -9.31 7.67
N LEU A 92 2.40 -9.60 6.40
CA LEU A 92 3.78 -9.82 5.93
C LEU A 92 4.65 -8.59 6.23
N TRP A 93 4.18 -7.37 5.90
CA TRP A 93 4.93 -6.16 6.17
C TRP A 93 5.25 -6.01 7.67
N LEU A 94 4.28 -6.23 8.53
CA LEU A 94 4.49 -6.17 9.98
C LEU A 94 5.46 -7.26 10.47
N LEU A 95 5.37 -8.47 9.90
CA LEU A 95 6.24 -9.59 10.25
C LEU A 95 7.71 -9.32 9.88
N LEU A 96 7.96 -8.64 8.75
CA LEU A 96 9.30 -8.26 8.32
C LEU A 96 10.02 -7.32 9.31
N HIS A 97 9.31 -6.67 10.23
CA HIS A 97 9.95 -5.94 11.33
C HIS A 97 10.68 -6.87 12.32
N PHE A 98 10.31 -8.13 12.36
CA PHE A 98 10.79 -9.07 13.37
C PHE A 98 11.63 -10.21 12.80
N GLU A 99 11.35 -10.66 11.58
CA GLU A 99 12.02 -11.83 11.01
C GLU A 99 12.05 -11.81 9.48
N ASP A 100 12.93 -12.64 8.92
CA ASP A 100 12.99 -12.89 7.48
C ASP A 100 11.87 -13.85 7.05
N VAL A 101 11.27 -13.56 5.89
CA VAL A 101 10.25 -14.40 5.26
C VAL A 101 10.68 -14.64 3.82
N LEU A 102 11.32 -15.79 3.56
CA LEU A 102 11.94 -16.10 2.26
C LEU A 102 11.12 -17.07 1.41
N ALA A 103 10.21 -17.82 2.04
CA ALA A 103 9.37 -18.81 1.37
C ALA A 103 7.92 -18.32 1.30
N PRO A 104 7.15 -18.79 0.31
CA PRO A 104 5.70 -18.55 0.27
C PRO A 104 5.06 -18.94 1.60
N LEU A 105 4.17 -18.08 2.08
CA LEU A 105 3.40 -18.36 3.28
C LEU A 105 1.92 -18.01 3.05
N HIS A 106 1.05 -18.75 3.72
CA HIS A 106 -0.37 -18.46 3.70
C HIS A 106 -0.70 -17.26 4.62
N ARG A 107 -1.75 -16.51 4.31
CA ARG A 107 -2.20 -15.36 5.12
C ARG A 107 -2.42 -15.71 6.60
N ASP A 108 -2.98 -16.89 6.88
CA ASP A 108 -3.23 -17.33 8.26
C ASP A 108 -1.93 -17.63 9.00
N GLU A 109 -0.93 -18.19 8.30
CA GLU A 109 0.41 -18.38 8.85
C GLU A 109 1.09 -17.05 9.15
N ALA A 110 0.99 -16.06 8.22
CA ALA A 110 1.50 -14.72 8.46
C ALA A 110 0.90 -14.09 9.72
N LEU A 111 -0.41 -14.21 9.90
CA LEU A 111 -1.11 -13.72 11.08
C LEU A 111 -0.66 -14.44 12.36
N GLN A 112 -0.59 -15.76 12.34
CA GLN A 112 -0.16 -16.56 13.51
C GLN A 112 1.26 -16.21 13.92
N ARG A 113 2.20 -16.15 12.97
CA ARG A 113 3.60 -15.76 13.23
C ARG A 113 3.69 -14.34 13.78
N LEU A 114 2.92 -13.42 13.22
CA LEU A 114 2.87 -12.04 13.71
C LEU A 114 2.35 -11.96 15.14
N GLN A 115 1.31 -12.70 15.50
CA GLN A 115 0.75 -12.71 16.86
C GLN A 115 1.74 -13.24 17.91
N VAL A 116 2.66 -14.11 17.49
CA VAL A 116 3.78 -14.53 18.37
C VAL A 116 4.76 -13.38 18.61
N ARG A 117 5.04 -12.56 17.59
CA ARG A 117 6.00 -11.43 17.66
C ARG A 117 5.37 -10.18 18.26
N LEU A 118 4.09 -9.99 18.04
CA LEU A 118 3.31 -8.84 18.48
C LEU A 118 2.03 -9.35 19.20
N PRO A 119 2.17 -9.79 20.48
CA PRO A 119 1.03 -10.28 21.25
C PRO A 119 -0.07 -9.21 21.34
N GLY A 120 -1.30 -9.63 21.11
CA GLY A 120 -2.45 -8.71 21.08
C GLY A 120 -2.72 -8.07 19.71
N TYR A 121 -1.94 -8.39 18.68
CA TYR A 121 -2.26 -7.96 17.32
C TYR A 121 -3.63 -8.51 16.89
N ALA A 122 -4.49 -7.61 16.42
CA ALA A 122 -5.72 -7.96 15.73
C ALA A 122 -5.92 -7.05 14.50
N LYS A 123 -6.51 -7.61 13.45
CA LYS A 123 -6.80 -6.87 12.22
C LYS A 123 -7.69 -5.66 12.50
N GLY A 124 -7.38 -4.54 11.85
CA GLY A 124 -8.14 -3.30 11.99
C GLY A 124 -7.88 -2.50 13.26
N GLN A 125 -7.01 -2.94 14.15
CA GLN A 125 -6.58 -2.15 15.30
C GLN A 125 -5.54 -1.10 14.88
N ILE A 126 -5.56 0.03 15.58
CA ILE A 126 -4.56 1.11 15.44
C ILE A 126 -3.43 0.94 16.47
N GLY A 127 -2.31 1.65 16.25
CA GLY A 127 -1.22 1.71 17.23
C GLY A 127 -0.03 0.79 16.94
N HIS A 128 -0.09 -0.02 15.91
CA HIS A 128 1.00 -0.93 15.54
C HIS A 128 2.28 -0.19 15.13
N TRP A 129 2.18 1.05 14.65
CA TRP A 129 3.33 1.89 14.35
C TRP A 129 4.25 2.05 15.57
N GLY A 130 3.70 2.40 16.73
CA GLY A 130 4.50 2.56 17.95
C GLY A 130 5.27 1.31 18.36
N ALA A 131 4.74 0.12 18.04
CA ALA A 131 5.38 -1.16 18.35
C ALA A 131 6.40 -1.63 17.31
N THR A 132 6.45 -1.00 16.12
CA THR A 132 7.27 -1.46 14.99
C THR A 132 8.26 -0.41 14.48
N GLN A 133 8.05 0.89 14.74
CA GLN A 133 8.85 1.97 14.17
C GLN A 133 10.36 1.83 14.40
N ASP A 134 10.79 1.35 15.56
CA ASP A 134 12.21 1.15 15.90
C ASP A 134 12.89 0.05 15.05
N ARG A 135 12.10 -0.72 14.30
CA ARG A 135 12.53 -1.82 13.43
C ARG A 135 12.28 -1.53 11.95
N LEU A 136 11.94 -0.30 11.61
CA LEU A 136 11.57 0.09 10.25
C LEU A 136 12.70 -0.15 9.26
N ASP A 137 13.94 0.16 9.63
CA ASP A 137 15.11 -0.07 8.77
C ASP A 137 15.29 -1.57 8.46
N ALA A 138 15.10 -2.43 9.46
CA ALA A 138 15.18 -3.87 9.28
C ALA A 138 14.06 -4.38 8.36
N ALA A 139 12.82 -3.91 8.54
CA ALA A 139 11.71 -4.27 7.68
C ALA A 139 11.92 -3.80 6.24
N THR A 140 12.41 -2.58 6.06
CA THR A 140 12.75 -2.01 4.75
C THR A 140 13.84 -2.82 4.04
N ALA A 141 14.91 -3.19 4.76
CA ALA A 141 15.98 -4.01 4.20
C ALA A 141 15.48 -5.39 3.76
N ARG A 142 14.63 -6.04 4.57
CA ARG A 142 14.04 -7.35 4.25
C ARG A 142 13.07 -7.28 3.06
N ALA A 143 12.20 -6.26 3.01
CA ALA A 143 11.30 -6.06 1.86
C ALA A 143 12.09 -5.80 0.57
N SER A 144 13.14 -4.97 0.64
CA SER A 144 14.04 -4.71 -0.50
C SER A 144 14.79 -5.98 -0.94
N ALA A 145 15.20 -6.85 0.00
CA ALA A 145 15.84 -8.11 -0.31
C ALA A 145 14.90 -9.08 -1.05
N LEU A 146 13.61 -9.12 -0.70
CA LEU A 146 12.60 -9.90 -1.43
C LEU A 146 12.49 -9.43 -2.88
N ALA A 147 12.38 -8.12 -3.10
CA ALA A 147 12.35 -7.55 -4.44
C ALA A 147 13.64 -7.84 -5.23
N ALA A 148 14.81 -7.72 -4.60
CA ALA A 148 16.11 -8.05 -5.21
C ALA A 148 16.26 -9.54 -5.55
N ALA A 149 15.57 -10.42 -4.83
CA ALA A 149 15.49 -11.87 -5.15
C ALA A 149 14.53 -12.17 -6.31
N GLY A 150 13.90 -11.16 -6.91
CA GLY A 150 12.98 -11.28 -8.03
C GLY A 150 11.51 -11.41 -7.66
N HIS A 151 11.17 -11.37 -6.36
CA HIS A 151 9.78 -11.37 -5.93
C HIS A 151 9.10 -10.06 -6.34
N ASN A 152 7.88 -10.14 -6.81
CA ASN A 152 7.14 -8.98 -7.30
C ASN A 152 5.62 -9.15 -7.17
N ALA A 153 4.90 -8.07 -7.38
CA ALA A 153 3.44 -8.04 -7.29
C ALA A 153 2.75 -9.03 -8.25
N HIS A 154 3.28 -9.22 -9.45
CA HIS A 154 2.65 -10.03 -10.50
C HIS A 154 2.85 -11.55 -10.31
N ASP A 155 3.89 -11.96 -9.62
CA ASP A 155 4.11 -13.38 -9.29
C ASP A 155 2.97 -13.94 -8.42
N GLY A 156 2.51 -13.16 -7.46
CA GLY A 156 1.31 -13.45 -6.66
C GLY A 156 1.43 -14.64 -5.71
N GLN A 157 2.60 -15.28 -5.59
CA GLN A 157 2.83 -16.43 -4.70
C GLN A 157 4.01 -16.23 -3.76
N ALA A 158 5.11 -15.70 -4.24
CA ALA A 158 6.27 -15.39 -3.43
C ALA A 158 5.97 -14.21 -2.47
N PRO A 159 6.52 -14.19 -1.25
CA PRO A 159 6.31 -13.09 -0.33
C PRO A 159 6.86 -11.79 -0.93
N PHE A 160 6.02 -10.75 -0.95
CA PHE A 160 6.38 -9.46 -1.51
C PHE A 160 5.58 -8.34 -0.84
N THR A 161 6.19 -7.16 -0.67
CA THR A 161 5.46 -5.96 -0.24
C THR A 161 6.16 -4.67 -0.66
N ASP A 162 5.38 -3.71 -1.17
CA ASP A 162 5.84 -2.34 -1.49
C ASP A 162 5.64 -1.36 -0.32
N MET A 163 5.15 -1.80 0.82
CA MET A 163 4.87 -0.92 1.96
C MET A 163 6.05 -0.08 2.38
N HIS A 164 7.29 -0.60 2.29
CA HIS A 164 8.50 0.15 2.60
C HIS A 164 8.66 1.39 1.72
N SER A 165 8.34 1.28 0.44
CA SER A 165 8.42 2.40 -0.51
C SER A 165 7.40 3.50 -0.18
N LEU A 166 6.17 3.12 0.17
CA LEU A 166 5.14 4.06 0.60
C LEU A 166 5.53 4.78 1.88
N ILE A 167 5.97 4.04 2.90
CA ILE A 167 6.34 4.61 4.19
C ILE A 167 7.53 5.56 4.06
N ASN A 168 8.57 5.18 3.33
CA ASN A 168 9.72 6.05 3.08
C ASN A 168 9.31 7.35 2.38
N ARG A 169 8.41 7.27 1.40
CA ARG A 169 7.85 8.45 0.74
C ARG A 169 7.10 9.35 1.71
N MET A 170 6.25 8.77 2.56
CA MET A 170 5.49 9.55 3.56
C MET A 170 6.40 10.23 4.59
N LEU A 171 7.45 9.55 5.04
CA LEU A 171 8.44 10.12 5.96
C LEU A 171 9.19 11.29 5.31
N HIS A 172 9.61 11.13 4.06
CA HIS A 172 10.27 12.19 3.30
C HIS A 172 9.37 13.43 3.10
N LEU A 173 8.08 13.24 2.80
CA LEU A 173 7.12 14.34 2.72
C LEU A 173 6.94 15.07 4.05
N LYS A 174 6.98 14.33 5.17
CA LYS A 174 6.91 14.92 6.52
C LYS A 174 8.12 15.79 6.83
N GLU A 175 9.31 15.37 6.41
CA GLU A 175 10.56 16.14 6.62
C GLU A 175 10.61 17.43 5.79
N GLN A 176 9.90 17.48 4.66
CA GLN A 176 9.80 18.67 3.80
C GLN A 176 8.67 19.62 4.20
N ALA A 177 7.81 19.22 5.13
CA ALA A 177 6.78 20.10 5.66
C ALA A 177 7.43 21.20 6.53
N PRO A 178 7.05 22.47 6.36
CA PRO A 178 7.60 23.60 7.10
C PRO A 178 7.27 23.56 8.59
#